data_43ba851043e6c943d2ebf732df89e81d
#
_entry.id   43ba851043e6c943d2ebf732df89e81d
#
_cell.length_a   1.000
_cell.length_b   1.000
_cell.length_c   1.000
_cell.angle_alpha   90.00
_cell.angle_beta   90.00
_cell.angle_gamma   90.00
#
_symmetry.space_group_name_H-M   'P 1'
#
loop_
_entity.id
_entity.type
_entity.pdbx_description
1 polymer ?
#
loop_
_entity_poly.entity_id
_entity_poly.type
_entity_poly.pdbx_seq_one_letter_code
_entity_poly.pdbx_strand_id
1 'polypeptide(L)'
;EQQARYWLERAAKRGDNRASYTLALIDEKQRKLVDAYKWYELAARDGMLNDEVRTKARGKIGKLALNLSSSDVATARSQADSWFQSQ
;
A
#
# COMPACT_ATOMS: atom_id res chain seq x y z
N GLU A 1 -13.66 11.57 -5.28
CA GLU A 1 -12.39 10.93 -4.90
C GLU A 1 -12.50 10.14 -3.59
N GLN A 2 -13.22 10.66 -2.61
CA GLN A 2 -13.44 9.92 -1.36
C GLN A 2 -14.26 8.65 -1.58
N GLN A 3 -15.21 8.68 -2.49
CA GLN A 3 -16.00 7.48 -2.81
C GLN A 3 -15.16 6.41 -3.47
N ALA A 4 -14.28 6.82 -4.41
CA ALA A 4 -13.37 5.89 -5.05
C ALA A 4 -12.44 5.25 -4.02
N ARG A 5 -11.94 6.05 -3.09
CA ARG A 5 -11.07 5.56 -2.03
C ARG A 5 -11.79 4.54 -1.15
N TYR A 6 -13.03 4.80 -0.81
CA TYR A 6 -13.83 3.87 -0.01
C TYR A 6 -13.95 2.49 -0.69
N TRP A 7 -14.29 2.49 -1.98
CA TRP A 7 -14.43 1.22 -2.72
C TRP A 7 -13.10 0.49 -2.88
N LEU A 8 -12.03 1.25 -3.08
CA LEU A 8 -10.69 0.68 -3.21
C LEU A 8 -10.25 0.02 -1.90
N GLU A 9 -10.54 0.65 -0.77
CA GLU A 9 -10.20 0.06 0.54
C GLU A 9 -10.97 -1.24 0.77
N ARG A 10 -12.23 -1.27 0.39
CA ARG A 10 -13.03 -2.50 0.52
C ARG A 10 -12.49 -3.62 -0.37
N ALA A 11 -12.10 -3.30 -1.59
CA ALA A 11 -11.53 -4.29 -2.49
C ALA A 11 -10.19 -4.81 -1.96
N ALA A 12 -9.38 -3.92 -1.41
CA ALA A 12 -8.09 -4.31 -0.81
C ALA A 12 -8.30 -5.29 0.34
N LYS A 13 -9.33 -5.10 1.15
CA LYS A 13 -9.64 -6.01 2.27
C LYS A 13 -10.01 -7.41 1.79
N ARG A 14 -10.48 -7.52 0.56
CA ARG A 14 -10.83 -8.81 -0.04
C ARG A 14 -9.63 -9.51 -0.69
N GLY A 15 -8.46 -8.90 -0.60
CA GLY A 15 -7.25 -9.45 -1.18
C GLY A 15 -6.94 -8.94 -2.59
N ASP A 16 -7.66 -7.92 -3.07
CA ASP A 16 -7.41 -7.34 -4.38
C ASP A 16 -6.30 -6.30 -4.27
N ASN A 17 -5.08 -6.76 -4.50
CA ASN A 17 -3.90 -5.89 -4.36
C ASN A 17 -3.81 -4.82 -5.44
N ARG A 18 -4.58 -4.92 -6.52
CA ARG A 18 -4.66 -3.83 -7.50
C ARG A 18 -5.27 -2.59 -6.85
N ALA A 19 -6.25 -2.79 -5.97
CA ALA A 19 -6.86 -1.69 -5.22
C ALA A 19 -5.85 -1.04 -4.28
N SER A 20 -5.08 -1.83 -3.55
CA SER A 20 -4.03 -1.30 -2.68
C SER A 20 -3.00 -0.51 -3.48
N TYR A 21 -2.60 -1.04 -4.64
CA TYR A 21 -1.64 -0.38 -5.51
C TYR A 21 -2.18 0.97 -5.99
N THR A 22 -3.45 1.02 -6.38
CA THR A 22 -4.10 2.25 -6.83
C THR A 22 -4.15 3.29 -5.70
N LEU A 23 -4.49 2.86 -4.49
CA LEU A 23 -4.48 3.75 -3.32
C LEU A 23 -3.09 4.33 -3.08
N ALA A 24 -2.06 3.49 -3.23
CA ALA A 24 -0.69 3.95 -3.08
C ALA A 24 -0.32 5.00 -4.12
N LEU A 25 -0.75 4.81 -5.37
CA LEU A 25 -0.49 5.78 -6.42
C LEU A 25 -1.16 7.13 -6.12
N ILE A 26 -2.39 7.10 -5.62
CA ILE A 26 -3.11 8.31 -5.24
C ILE A 26 -2.36 9.05 -4.13
N ASP A 27 -1.95 8.33 -3.09
CA ASP A 27 -1.24 8.94 -1.97
C ASP A 27 0.13 9.47 -2.40
N GLU A 28 0.81 8.75 -3.26
CA GLU A 28 2.10 9.20 -3.79
C GLU A 28 1.97 10.52 -4.55
N LYS A 29 0.93 10.64 -5.36
CA LYS A 29 0.67 11.89 -6.09
C LYS A 29 0.41 13.06 -5.15
N GLN A 30 -0.20 12.79 -4.01
CA GLN A 30 -0.48 13.80 -3.00
C GLN A 30 0.69 14.01 -2.03
N ARG A 31 1.82 13.38 -2.29
CA ARG A 31 3.04 13.45 -1.48
C ARG A 31 2.85 12.88 -0.07
N LYS A 32 1.88 12.03 0.11
CA LYS A 32 1.66 11.29 1.36
C LYS A 32 2.48 10.02 1.32
N LEU A 33 3.80 10.15 1.47
CA LEU A 33 4.72 9.06 1.17
C LEU A 33 4.64 7.90 2.17
N VAL A 34 4.37 8.18 3.45
CA VAL A 34 4.20 7.12 4.45
C VAL A 34 2.96 6.29 4.12
N ASP A 35 1.85 6.97 3.80
CA ASP A 35 0.61 6.27 3.43
C ASP A 35 0.80 5.48 2.13
N ALA A 36 1.48 6.06 1.15
CA ALA A 36 1.76 5.36 -0.10
C ALA A 36 2.59 4.11 0.15
N TYR A 37 3.61 4.20 0.99
CA TYR A 37 4.42 3.04 1.36
C TYR A 37 3.57 1.95 2.00
N LYS A 38 2.68 2.36 2.91
CA LYS A 38 1.76 1.41 3.57
C LYS A 38 0.93 0.63 2.53
N TRP A 39 0.34 1.32 1.57
CA TRP A 39 -0.50 0.67 0.57
C TRP A 39 0.32 -0.19 -0.40
N TYR A 40 1.52 0.24 -0.77
CA TYR A 40 2.42 -0.60 -1.56
C TYR A 40 2.84 -1.85 -0.78
N GLU A 41 3.12 -1.70 0.51
CA GLU A 41 3.47 -2.84 1.36
C GLU A 41 2.32 -3.86 1.38
N LEU A 42 1.09 -3.39 1.51
CA LEU A 42 -0.08 -4.26 1.47
C LEU A 42 -0.24 -4.94 0.11
N ALA A 43 0.01 -4.20 -0.97
CA ALA A 43 -0.09 -4.76 -2.32
C ALA A 43 0.97 -5.82 -2.59
N ALA A 44 2.10 -5.75 -1.89
CA ALA A 44 3.23 -6.66 -2.09
C ALA A 44 3.17 -7.90 -1.22
N ARG A 45 2.17 -8.02 -0.33
CA ARG A 45 2.11 -9.13 0.62
C ARG A 45 1.73 -10.44 -0.05
N ASP A 46 2.27 -11.52 0.48
CA ASP A 46 1.91 -12.87 0.06
C ASP A 46 0.44 -13.12 0.35
N GLY A 47 -0.20 -13.91 -0.49
CA GLY A 47 -1.62 -14.20 -0.33
C GLY A 47 -2.55 -13.24 -1.05
N MET A 48 -2.02 -12.14 -1.56
CA MET A 48 -2.81 -11.24 -2.41
C MET A 48 -2.99 -11.87 -3.80
N LEU A 49 -4.05 -11.45 -4.50
CA LEU A 49 -4.52 -12.17 -5.68
C LEU A 49 -3.67 -11.99 -6.94
N ASN A 50 -3.01 -10.86 -7.11
CA ASN A 50 -2.33 -10.55 -8.37
C ASN A 50 -0.81 -10.50 -8.20
N ASP A 51 -0.11 -11.48 -8.82
CA ASP A 51 1.34 -11.61 -8.70
C ASP A 51 2.10 -10.47 -9.39
N GLU A 52 1.61 -10.01 -10.54
CA GLU A 52 2.26 -8.92 -11.26
C GLU A 52 2.26 -7.64 -10.42
N VAL A 53 1.13 -7.36 -9.77
CA VAL A 53 1.03 -6.19 -8.92
C VAL A 53 1.94 -6.32 -7.71
N ARG A 54 2.07 -7.52 -7.15
CA ARG A 54 3.00 -7.75 -6.03
C ARG A 54 4.42 -7.39 -6.43
N THR A 55 4.84 -7.82 -7.61
CA THR A 55 6.18 -7.53 -8.12
C THR A 55 6.38 -6.02 -8.33
N LYS A 56 5.40 -5.36 -8.94
CA LYS A 56 5.45 -3.92 -9.16
C LYS A 56 5.51 -3.15 -7.83
N ALA A 57 4.71 -3.58 -6.86
CA ALA A 57 4.68 -2.94 -5.55
C ALA A 57 6.02 -3.05 -4.84
N ARG A 58 6.67 -4.20 -4.93
CA ARG A 58 8.00 -4.38 -4.35
C ARG A 58 9.02 -3.41 -4.94
N GLY A 59 8.95 -3.19 -6.25
CA GLY A 59 9.80 -2.19 -6.90
C GLY A 59 9.54 -0.79 -6.41
N LYS A 60 8.26 -0.44 -6.24
CA LYS A 60 7.88 0.88 -5.72
C LYS A 60 8.34 1.08 -4.28
N ILE A 61 8.23 0.05 -3.45
CA ILE A 61 8.70 0.08 -2.07
C ILE A 61 10.17 0.45 -2.02
N GLY A 62 10.98 -0.20 -2.85
CA GLY A 62 12.42 0.09 -2.90
C GLY A 62 12.71 1.54 -3.24
N LYS A 63 11.96 2.10 -4.20
CA LYS A 63 12.15 3.50 -4.60
C LYS A 63 11.69 4.48 -3.52
N LEU A 64 10.52 4.22 -2.92
CA LEU A 64 10.01 5.10 -1.87
C LEU A 64 10.90 5.10 -0.65
N ALA A 65 11.49 3.96 -0.30
CA ALA A 65 12.35 3.85 0.85
C ALA A 65 13.54 4.81 0.78
N LEU A 66 13.97 5.16 -0.42
CA LEU A 66 15.07 6.11 -0.61
C LEU A 66 14.71 7.52 -0.16
N ASN A 67 13.42 7.83 -0.10
CA ASN A 67 12.92 9.16 0.27
C ASN A 67 12.28 9.19 1.65
N LEU A 68 12.38 8.09 2.41
CA LEU A 68 11.78 7.97 3.73
C LEU A 68 12.85 7.63 4.75
N SER A 69 12.65 8.11 5.99
CA SER A 69 13.52 7.72 7.09
C SER A 69 13.21 6.30 7.54
N SER A 70 14.13 5.69 8.29
CA SER A 70 13.90 4.37 8.89
C SER A 70 12.65 4.37 9.76
N SER A 71 12.45 5.48 10.48
CA SER A 71 11.27 5.66 11.34
C SER A 71 9.98 5.67 10.51
N ASP A 72 9.98 6.36 9.37
CA ASP A 72 8.82 6.42 8.49
C ASP A 72 8.50 5.06 7.90
N VAL A 73 9.51 4.31 7.50
CA VAL A 73 9.32 2.95 6.96
C VAL A 73 8.74 2.04 8.04
N ALA A 74 9.26 2.11 9.25
CA ALA A 74 8.75 1.30 10.36
C ALA A 74 7.29 1.64 10.66
N THR A 75 6.95 2.93 10.65
CA THR A 75 5.58 3.38 10.87
C THR A 75 4.64 2.82 9.80
N ALA A 76 5.04 2.92 8.53
CA ALA A 76 4.22 2.43 7.43
C ALA A 76 3.99 0.92 7.52
N ARG A 77 5.03 0.16 7.86
CA ARG A 77 4.92 -1.29 8.01
C ARG A 77 4.00 -1.66 9.16
N SER A 78 4.12 -0.95 10.28
CA SER A 78 3.27 -1.17 11.43
C SER A 78 1.80 -0.90 11.11
N GLN A 79 1.54 0.18 10.38
CA GLN A 79 0.18 0.51 9.95
C GLN A 79 -0.38 -0.54 9.00
N ALA A 80 0.44 -1.07 8.10
CA ALA A 80 0.01 -2.12 7.19
C ALA A 80 -0.36 -3.40 7.96
N ASP A 81 0.46 -3.78 8.93
CA ASP A 81 0.18 -4.96 9.76
C ASP A 81 -1.13 -4.80 10.53
N SER A 82 -1.33 -3.62 11.14
CA SER A 82 -2.55 -3.34 11.91
C SER A 82 -3.78 -3.36 11.02
N TRP A 83 -3.65 -2.84 9.81
CA TRP A 83 -4.77 -2.80 8.87
C TRP A 83 -5.27 -4.20 8.52
N PHE A 84 -4.35 -5.14 8.28
CA PHE A 84 -4.72 -6.53 8.03
C PHE A 84 -5.38 -7.17 9.25
N GLN A 85 -4.85 -6.91 10.43
CA GLN A 85 -5.37 -7.50 11.66
C GLN A 85 -6.74 -6.98 12.05
N SER A 86 -7.11 -5.79 11.57
CA SER A 86 -8.39 -5.17 11.90
C SER A 86 -9.57 -5.70 11.09
N GLN A 87 -9.36 -6.67 10.24
CA GLN A 87 -10.42 -7.25 9.41
C GLN A 87 -11.36 -8.18 10.18
#